data_e2661265c39b63b2959db10fd062d0b0
#
_entry.id   e2661265c39b63b2959db10fd062d0b0
#
_cell.length_a   1.000
_cell.length_b   1.000
_cell.length_c   1.000
_cell.angle_alpha   90.00
_cell.angle_beta   90.00
_cell.angle_gamma   90.00
#
_symmetry.space_group_name_H-M   'P 1'
#
loop_
_entity.id
_entity.type
_entity.pdbx_description
1 polymer ?
#
loop_
_entity_poly.entity_id
_entity_poly.type
_entity_poly.pdbx_seq_one_letter_code
_entity_poly.pdbx_strand_id
1 'polypeptide(L)'
;ALPTEGAIAHVLVSKYADHLPLYRQSQILNRSGLDLHRSTLAGWVGKASFHLTPIVDRLAEHLKASTKLFMDETTAPVLDPGRGKTKTGYLWALARDDRSWGGDDPPGVVYFYADGRGGKHAEEFLQGFKGILQVDGYAGYNRLTKGSRADGALTLAFCWAHARRKLKEIYDR
;
A
#
# COMPACT_ATOMS: atom_id res chain seq x y z
N ALA A 1 12.21 25.15 17.76
CA ALA A 1 13.30 24.71 16.87
C ALA A 1 12.70 23.88 15.75
N LEU A 2 13.26 24.03 14.54
CA LEU A 2 12.89 23.18 13.41
C LEU A 2 13.69 21.86 13.49
N PRO A 3 13.09 20.70 13.16
CA PRO A 3 13.83 19.45 13.09
C PRO A 3 14.81 19.46 11.91
N THR A 4 15.91 18.74 12.04
CA THR A 4 16.76 18.41 10.89
C THR A 4 16.11 17.30 10.06
N GLU A 5 16.50 17.18 8.79
CA GLU A 5 16.05 16.09 7.92
C GLU A 5 16.38 14.71 8.53
N GLY A 6 17.55 14.59 9.15
CA GLY A 6 17.97 13.38 9.85
C GLY A 6 17.04 13.00 11.01
N ALA A 7 16.56 13.98 11.78
CA ALA A 7 15.59 13.73 12.85
C ALA A 7 14.24 13.25 12.31
N ILE A 8 13.78 13.85 11.21
CA ILE A 8 12.53 13.43 10.55
C ILE A 8 12.68 12.00 9.98
N ALA A 9 13.79 11.73 9.29
CA ALA A 9 14.09 10.40 8.76
C ALA A 9 14.13 9.34 9.86
N HIS A 10 14.77 9.63 11.00
CA HIS A 10 14.79 8.74 12.15
C HIS A 10 13.36 8.40 12.64
N VAL A 11 12.49 9.41 12.77
CA VAL A 11 11.10 9.19 13.20
C VAL A 11 10.32 8.32 12.21
N LEU A 12 10.52 8.54 10.90
CA LEU A 12 9.87 7.74 9.85
C LEU A 12 10.34 6.30 9.85
N VAL A 13 11.66 6.07 9.85
CA VAL A 13 12.25 4.72 9.87
C VAL A 13 11.79 3.97 11.11
N SER A 14 11.92 4.58 12.29
CA SER A 14 11.47 3.97 13.55
C SER A 14 9.99 3.62 13.52
N LYS A 15 9.15 4.44 12.87
CA LYS A 15 7.71 4.15 12.79
C LYS A 15 7.37 3.05 11.80
N TYR A 16 7.93 3.09 10.60
CA TYR A 16 7.47 2.25 9.48
C TYR A 16 8.34 1.03 9.22
N ALA A 17 9.63 1.08 9.52
CA ALA A 17 10.53 -0.06 9.42
C ALA A 17 10.66 -0.82 10.75
N ASP A 18 10.77 -0.09 11.89
CA ASP A 18 10.98 -0.69 13.21
C ASP A 18 9.67 -0.90 14.00
N HIS A 19 8.53 -0.58 13.39
CA HIS A 19 7.19 -0.69 14.00
C HIS A 19 7.02 0.04 15.35
N LEU A 20 7.80 1.10 15.58
CA LEU A 20 7.81 1.86 16.83
C LEU A 20 6.76 2.99 16.80
N PRO A 21 5.66 2.90 17.57
CA PRO A 21 4.60 3.91 17.55
C PRO A 21 5.11 5.28 17.99
N LEU A 22 4.55 6.36 17.47
CA LEU A 22 4.98 7.74 17.81
C LEU A 22 4.91 8.05 19.30
N TYR A 23 3.94 7.50 20.06
CA TYR A 23 3.88 7.69 21.48
C TYR A 23 5.09 7.07 22.21
N ARG A 24 5.56 5.91 21.73
CA ARG A 24 6.75 5.25 22.28
C ARG A 24 8.01 6.03 21.94
N GLN A 25 8.11 6.54 20.73
CA GLN A 25 9.22 7.41 20.32
C GLN A 25 9.27 8.68 21.18
N SER A 26 8.11 9.34 21.43
CA SER A 26 8.00 10.49 22.32
C SER A 26 8.52 10.16 23.72
N GLN A 27 8.17 9.00 24.30
CA GLN A 27 8.68 8.56 25.60
C GLN A 27 10.20 8.31 25.60
N ILE A 28 10.75 7.75 24.50
CA ILE A 28 12.19 7.51 24.37
C ILE A 28 12.93 8.85 24.32
N LEU A 29 12.48 9.78 23.48
CA LEU A 29 13.06 11.12 23.35
C LEU A 29 13.02 11.89 24.68
N ASN A 30 11.92 11.81 25.41
CA ASN A 30 11.78 12.45 26.72
C ASN A 30 12.83 11.91 27.72
N ARG A 31 13.08 10.61 27.78
CA ARG A 31 14.14 10.02 28.61
C ARG A 31 15.55 10.50 28.20
N SER A 32 15.72 10.91 26.97
CA SER A 32 16.97 11.47 26.45
C SER A 32 17.05 13.00 26.60
N GLY A 33 16.10 13.60 27.34
CA GLY A 33 16.07 15.04 27.60
C GLY A 33 15.40 15.88 26.50
N LEU A 34 14.74 15.24 25.52
CA LEU A 34 14.03 15.91 24.44
C LEU A 34 12.51 15.79 24.64
N ASP A 35 11.90 16.82 25.18
CA ASP A 35 10.44 16.85 25.39
C ASP A 35 9.72 17.18 24.06
N LEU A 36 9.38 16.13 23.33
CA LEU A 36 8.65 16.20 22.06
C LEU A 36 7.33 15.41 22.17
N HIS A 37 6.24 16.13 22.09
CA HIS A 37 4.91 15.52 22.12
C HIS A 37 4.63 14.72 20.86
N ARG A 38 3.90 13.60 20.99
CA ARG A 38 3.55 12.70 19.88
C ARG A 38 2.87 13.40 18.69
N SER A 39 2.12 14.48 18.93
CA SER A 39 1.47 15.26 17.87
C SER A 39 2.49 16.02 17.01
N THR A 40 3.60 16.48 17.60
CA THR A 40 4.72 17.10 16.88
C THR A 40 5.34 16.07 15.92
N LEU A 41 5.61 14.85 16.40
CA LEU A 41 6.13 13.77 15.57
C LEU A 41 5.14 13.39 14.46
N ALA A 42 3.84 13.35 14.77
CA ALA A 42 2.80 13.12 13.76
C ALA A 42 2.78 14.22 12.68
N GLY A 43 2.95 15.48 13.07
CA GLY A 43 3.09 16.58 12.15
C GLY A 43 4.30 16.45 11.21
N TRP A 44 5.44 15.96 11.73
CA TRP A 44 6.63 15.69 10.91
C TRP A 44 6.37 14.57 9.90
N VAL A 45 5.72 13.49 10.34
CA VAL A 45 5.32 12.37 9.46
C VAL A 45 4.42 12.89 8.32
N GLY A 46 3.39 13.68 8.64
CA GLY A 46 2.49 14.23 7.62
C GLY A 46 3.20 15.12 6.59
N LYS A 47 4.10 16.02 7.05
CA LYS A 47 4.89 16.87 6.15
C LYS A 47 5.84 16.04 5.27
N ALA A 48 6.52 15.05 5.85
CA ALA A 48 7.41 14.18 5.10
C ALA A 48 6.65 13.36 4.05
N SER A 49 5.46 12.84 4.39
CA SER A 49 4.60 12.13 3.44
C SER A 49 4.27 13.01 2.22
N PHE A 50 3.92 14.27 2.45
CA PHE A 50 3.66 15.20 1.35
C PHE A 50 4.88 15.37 0.41
N HIS A 51 6.08 15.52 0.98
CA HIS A 51 7.31 15.65 0.18
C HIS A 51 7.73 14.35 -0.52
N LEU A 52 7.33 13.19 0.01
CA LEU A 52 7.61 11.88 -0.60
C LEU A 52 6.59 11.47 -1.66
N THR A 53 5.43 12.12 -1.73
CA THR A 53 4.38 11.81 -2.70
C THR A 53 4.89 11.76 -4.15
N PRO A 54 5.69 12.72 -4.67
CA PRO A 54 6.18 12.65 -6.04
C PRO A 54 7.04 11.42 -6.34
N ILE A 55 7.76 10.90 -5.33
CA ILE A 55 8.56 9.67 -5.47
C ILE A 55 7.64 8.46 -5.58
N VAL A 56 6.59 8.41 -4.75
CA VAL A 56 5.59 7.34 -4.78
C VAL A 56 4.83 7.33 -6.11
N ASP A 57 4.43 8.51 -6.60
CA ASP A 57 3.75 8.67 -7.89
C ASP A 57 4.65 8.18 -9.04
N ARG A 58 5.92 8.58 -9.04
CA ARG A 58 6.89 8.14 -10.04
C ARG A 58 7.14 6.62 -9.99
N LEU A 59 7.19 6.03 -8.79
CA LEU A 59 7.28 4.58 -8.63
C LEU A 59 6.03 3.89 -9.21
N ALA A 60 4.84 4.41 -8.93
CA ALA A 60 3.59 3.88 -9.48
C ALA A 60 3.58 3.92 -11.01
N GLU A 61 3.99 5.04 -11.62
CA GLU A 61 4.13 5.17 -13.08
C GLU A 61 5.13 4.13 -13.64
N HIS A 62 6.29 3.99 -13.00
CA HIS A 62 7.32 3.05 -13.40
C HIS A 62 6.82 1.59 -13.34
N LEU A 63 6.10 1.22 -12.29
CA LEU A 63 5.50 -0.11 -12.18
C LEU A 63 4.43 -0.32 -13.26
N LYS A 64 3.58 0.66 -13.52
CA LYS A 64 2.52 0.58 -14.54
C LYS A 64 3.02 0.51 -15.99
N ALA A 65 4.28 0.79 -16.24
CA ALA A 65 4.92 0.56 -17.54
C ALA A 65 5.25 -0.91 -17.81
N SER A 66 5.12 -1.80 -16.80
CA SER A 66 5.36 -3.24 -16.94
C SER A 66 4.24 -3.95 -17.69
N THR A 67 4.52 -5.12 -18.23
CA THR A 67 3.52 -5.97 -18.91
C THR A 67 2.68 -6.80 -17.95
N LYS A 68 3.18 -7.04 -16.73
CA LYS A 68 2.51 -7.81 -15.68
C LYS A 68 2.70 -7.16 -14.32
N LEU A 69 1.60 -7.09 -13.57
CA LEU A 69 1.60 -6.62 -12.19
C LEU A 69 0.80 -7.56 -11.29
N PHE A 70 1.04 -7.44 -10.00
CA PHE A 70 0.27 -8.09 -8.94
C PHE A 70 -0.51 -7.03 -8.18
N MET A 71 -1.74 -7.34 -7.80
CA MET A 71 -2.54 -6.47 -6.94
C MET A 71 -3.27 -7.28 -5.88
N ASP A 72 -3.27 -6.73 -4.68
CA ASP A 72 -3.98 -7.29 -3.53
C ASP A 72 -4.40 -6.15 -2.59
N GLU A 73 -5.41 -6.38 -1.77
CA GLU A 73 -5.86 -5.39 -0.80
C GLU A 73 -5.95 -5.99 0.60
N THR A 74 -5.51 -5.22 1.59
CA THR A 74 -5.60 -5.58 3.00
C THR A 74 -6.32 -4.52 3.81
N THR A 75 -7.01 -4.94 4.86
CA THR A 75 -7.70 -4.01 5.74
C THR A 75 -6.71 -3.18 6.56
N ALA A 76 -7.03 -1.90 6.73
CA ALA A 76 -6.30 -1.00 7.60
C ALA A 76 -7.28 -0.29 8.54
N PRO A 77 -7.17 -0.47 9.87
CA PRO A 77 -8.00 0.27 10.80
C PRO A 77 -7.60 1.76 10.80
N VAL A 78 -8.57 2.62 10.61
CA VAL A 78 -8.38 4.07 10.53
C VAL A 78 -9.15 4.74 11.67
N LEU A 79 -8.53 5.68 12.35
CA LEU A 79 -9.20 6.47 13.38
C LEU A 79 -10.39 7.22 12.79
N ASP A 80 -11.53 7.15 13.49
CA ASP A 80 -12.75 7.87 13.14
C ASP A 80 -13.10 8.85 14.27
N PRO A 81 -12.54 10.08 14.23
CA PRO A 81 -12.71 11.04 15.30
C PRO A 81 -14.19 11.32 15.61
N GLY A 82 -14.54 11.33 16.88
CA GLY A 82 -15.92 11.54 17.35
C GLY A 82 -16.77 10.29 17.48
N ARG A 83 -16.33 9.12 16.98
CA ARG A 83 -17.07 7.85 17.08
C ARG A 83 -16.56 6.90 18.15
N GLY A 84 -15.42 7.18 18.79
CA GLY A 84 -14.82 6.32 19.81
C GLY A 84 -14.37 4.94 19.29
N LYS A 85 -14.35 4.72 17.97
CA LYS A 85 -13.93 3.48 17.31
C LYS A 85 -13.21 3.76 16.00
N THR A 86 -12.50 2.76 15.49
CA THR A 86 -11.92 2.81 14.15
C THR A 86 -12.96 2.45 13.08
N LYS A 87 -12.77 2.97 11.87
CA LYS A 87 -13.40 2.47 10.63
C LYS A 87 -12.42 1.60 9.86
N THR A 88 -12.95 0.72 9.02
CA THR A 88 -12.12 -0.09 8.14
C THR A 88 -11.80 0.70 6.87
N GLY A 89 -10.53 0.98 6.64
CA GLY A 89 -10.00 1.39 5.35
C GLY A 89 -9.23 0.23 4.72
N TYR A 90 -8.68 0.45 3.53
CA TYR A 90 -7.93 -0.55 2.78
C TYR A 90 -6.63 0.01 2.25
N LEU A 91 -5.57 -0.76 2.34
CA LEU A 91 -4.33 -0.55 1.63
C LEU A 91 -4.31 -1.49 0.42
N TRP A 92 -4.19 -0.92 -0.75
CA TRP A 92 -4.07 -1.62 -2.02
C TRP A 92 -2.60 -1.66 -2.41
N ALA A 93 -2.02 -2.86 -2.49
CA ALA A 93 -0.65 -3.07 -2.91
C ALA A 93 -0.61 -3.32 -4.41
N LEU A 94 0.17 -2.55 -5.14
CA LEU A 94 0.51 -2.79 -6.54
C LEU A 94 1.98 -3.14 -6.63
N ALA A 95 2.30 -4.33 -7.13
CA ALA A 95 3.65 -4.85 -7.12
C ALA A 95 4.07 -5.40 -8.48
N ARG A 96 5.38 -5.35 -8.73
CA ARG A 96 6.09 -6.08 -9.78
C ARG A 96 7.16 -6.97 -9.14
N ASP A 97 7.24 -8.20 -9.59
CA ASP A 97 8.37 -9.09 -9.31
C ASP A 97 8.54 -10.07 -10.47
N ASP A 98 9.52 -9.78 -11.32
CA ASP A 98 9.78 -10.55 -12.53
C ASP A 98 10.85 -11.64 -12.34
N ARG A 99 11.45 -11.71 -11.15
CA ARG A 99 12.54 -12.66 -10.84
C ARG A 99 12.13 -14.11 -11.02
N SER A 100 10.87 -14.46 -10.76
CA SER A 100 10.36 -15.84 -10.85
C SER A 100 10.34 -16.41 -12.26
N TRP A 101 10.42 -15.58 -13.30
CA TRP A 101 10.49 -16.00 -14.72
C TRP A 101 11.70 -15.42 -15.44
N GLY A 102 12.70 -14.93 -14.71
CA GLY A 102 13.96 -14.45 -15.28
C GLY A 102 13.88 -13.08 -15.95
N GLY A 103 12.91 -12.26 -15.58
CA GLY A 103 12.83 -10.88 -16.03
C GLY A 103 13.87 -9.99 -15.36
N ASP A 104 14.38 -9.00 -16.08
CA ASP A 104 15.47 -8.12 -15.63
C ASP A 104 14.97 -6.91 -14.83
N ASP A 105 13.67 -6.62 -14.85
CA ASP A 105 13.10 -5.49 -14.14
C ASP A 105 13.17 -5.66 -12.62
N PRO A 106 13.67 -4.66 -11.88
CA PRO A 106 13.79 -4.75 -10.43
C PRO A 106 12.40 -4.86 -9.77
N PRO A 107 12.27 -5.65 -8.68
CA PRO A 107 11.04 -5.74 -7.94
C PRO A 107 10.69 -4.40 -7.30
N GLY A 108 9.40 -4.11 -7.21
CA GLY A 108 8.92 -2.90 -6.57
C GLY A 108 7.48 -3.05 -6.09
N VAL A 109 7.11 -2.26 -5.09
CA VAL A 109 5.75 -2.21 -4.57
C VAL A 109 5.38 -0.78 -4.22
N VAL A 110 4.13 -0.42 -4.51
CA VAL A 110 3.53 0.84 -4.08
C VAL A 110 2.18 0.56 -3.44
N TYR A 111 1.85 1.37 -2.43
CA TYR A 111 0.60 1.23 -1.69
C TYR A 111 -0.30 2.44 -1.92
N PHE A 112 -1.57 2.17 -2.13
CA PHE A 112 -2.62 3.17 -2.20
C PHE A 112 -3.62 2.95 -1.07
N TYR A 113 -4.08 4.03 -0.48
CA TYR A 113 -5.16 3.98 0.52
C TYR A 113 -6.51 4.23 -0.16
N ALA A 114 -7.52 3.44 0.24
CA ALA A 114 -8.92 3.71 -0.07
C ALA A 114 -9.80 3.49 1.16
N ASP A 115 -10.94 4.17 1.17
CA ASP A 115 -11.95 4.06 2.22
C ASP A 115 -12.82 2.80 2.11
N GLY A 116 -12.62 2.00 1.06
CA GLY A 116 -13.37 0.77 0.80
C GLY A 116 -12.65 -0.21 -0.11
N ARG A 117 -13.27 -1.40 -0.22
CA ARG A 117 -12.81 -2.54 -1.05
C ARG A 117 -13.43 -2.53 -2.46
N GLY A 118 -14.18 -1.49 -2.83
CA GLY A 118 -14.88 -1.48 -4.12
C GLY A 118 -13.92 -1.51 -5.30
N GLY A 119 -14.24 -2.31 -6.33
CA GLY A 119 -13.40 -2.43 -7.53
C GLY A 119 -13.17 -1.13 -8.31
N LYS A 120 -13.95 -0.07 -8.03
CA LYS A 120 -13.71 1.29 -8.55
C LYS A 120 -12.32 1.80 -8.16
N HIS A 121 -11.84 1.47 -6.96
CA HIS A 121 -10.51 1.89 -6.48
C HIS A 121 -9.40 1.19 -7.26
N ALA A 122 -9.55 -0.12 -7.53
CA ALA A 122 -8.61 -0.82 -8.39
C ALA A 122 -8.54 -0.22 -9.80
N GLU A 123 -9.69 0.16 -10.37
CA GLU A 123 -9.75 0.81 -11.68
C GLU A 123 -9.04 2.17 -11.67
N GLU A 124 -9.25 2.98 -10.64
CA GLU A 124 -8.62 4.28 -10.45
C GLU A 124 -7.10 4.15 -10.31
N PHE A 125 -6.62 3.25 -9.43
CA PHE A 125 -5.19 3.05 -9.21
C PHE A 125 -4.46 2.48 -10.44
N LEU A 126 -5.18 1.72 -11.29
CA LEU A 126 -4.64 1.11 -12.50
C LEU A 126 -4.86 1.95 -13.76
N GLN A 127 -5.23 3.23 -13.63
CA GLN A 127 -5.27 4.11 -14.80
C GLN A 127 -3.92 4.14 -15.49
N GLY A 128 -3.94 4.02 -16.82
CA GLY A 128 -2.74 3.95 -17.68
C GLY A 128 -2.11 2.56 -17.79
N PHE A 129 -2.44 1.60 -16.93
CA PHE A 129 -1.90 0.23 -17.01
C PHE A 129 -2.63 -0.59 -18.07
N LYS A 130 -1.85 -1.32 -18.87
CA LYS A 130 -2.30 -2.29 -19.86
C LYS A 130 -1.49 -3.56 -19.72
N GLY A 131 -2.14 -4.71 -19.63
CA GLY A 131 -1.42 -5.97 -19.53
C GLY A 131 -2.11 -7.01 -18.66
N ILE A 132 -1.30 -7.81 -17.99
CA ILE A 132 -1.76 -8.91 -17.13
C ILE A 132 -1.73 -8.44 -15.68
N LEU A 133 -2.85 -8.61 -14.98
CA LEU A 133 -2.95 -8.36 -13.55
C LEU A 133 -3.19 -9.66 -12.80
N GLN A 134 -2.27 -10.06 -11.94
CA GLN A 134 -2.45 -11.21 -11.08
C GLN A 134 -3.11 -10.80 -9.75
N VAL A 135 -4.22 -11.48 -9.43
CA VAL A 135 -5.10 -11.18 -8.27
C VAL A 135 -5.53 -12.45 -7.55
N ASP A 136 -6.17 -12.31 -6.38
CA ASP A 136 -6.67 -13.43 -5.55
C ASP A 136 -7.98 -14.06 -6.07
N GLY A 137 -8.67 -13.42 -7.01
CA GLY A 137 -9.98 -13.86 -7.51
C GLY A 137 -11.15 -13.11 -6.87
N TYR A 138 -10.92 -12.02 -6.15
CA TYR A 138 -11.98 -11.15 -5.66
C TYR A 138 -12.78 -10.55 -6.82
N ALA A 139 -14.12 -10.68 -6.76
CA ALA A 139 -15.02 -10.26 -7.84
C ALA A 139 -14.93 -8.76 -8.20
N GLY A 140 -14.43 -7.93 -7.29
CA GLY A 140 -14.20 -6.50 -7.55
C GLY A 140 -13.28 -6.24 -8.74
N TYR A 141 -12.36 -7.14 -9.03
CA TYR A 141 -11.45 -7.02 -10.18
C TYR A 141 -12.10 -7.33 -11.54
N ASN A 142 -13.26 -8.00 -11.58
CA ASN A 142 -13.94 -8.35 -12.82
C ASN A 142 -14.31 -7.14 -13.69
N ARG A 143 -14.49 -5.96 -13.08
CA ARG A 143 -14.74 -4.73 -13.83
C ARG A 143 -13.57 -4.31 -14.73
N LEU A 144 -12.34 -4.72 -14.38
CA LEU A 144 -11.13 -4.38 -15.12
C LEU A 144 -11.03 -5.14 -16.46
N THR A 145 -11.79 -6.23 -16.65
CA THR A 145 -11.82 -7.00 -17.90
C THR A 145 -12.81 -6.45 -18.93
N LYS A 146 -13.54 -5.38 -18.57
CA LYS A 146 -14.53 -4.80 -19.48
C LYS A 146 -13.86 -3.90 -20.52
N GLY A 147 -14.28 -4.03 -21.77
CA GLY A 147 -13.81 -3.18 -22.86
C GLY A 147 -14.19 -1.69 -22.73
N SER A 148 -15.13 -1.37 -21.82
CA SER A 148 -15.51 0.02 -21.50
C SER A 148 -14.52 0.77 -20.64
N ARG A 149 -13.46 0.11 -20.11
CA ARG A 149 -12.39 0.77 -19.39
C ARG A 149 -11.61 1.69 -20.34
N ALA A 150 -11.31 2.92 -19.92
CA ALA A 150 -10.65 3.94 -20.76
C ALA A 150 -9.32 3.46 -21.38
N ASP A 151 -8.55 2.65 -20.63
CA ASP A 151 -7.26 2.09 -21.09
C ASP A 151 -7.41 0.72 -21.77
N GLY A 152 -8.63 0.23 -22.00
CA GLY A 152 -8.93 -1.09 -22.49
C GLY A 152 -8.99 -2.17 -21.42
N ALA A 153 -9.47 -3.36 -21.80
CA ALA A 153 -9.59 -4.50 -20.89
C ALA A 153 -8.22 -5.02 -20.42
N LEU A 154 -8.13 -5.40 -19.16
CA LEU A 154 -6.98 -6.13 -18.62
C LEU A 154 -7.20 -7.65 -18.72
N THR A 155 -6.10 -8.39 -18.81
CA THR A 155 -6.12 -9.85 -18.65
C THR A 155 -5.90 -10.17 -17.17
N LEU A 156 -6.86 -10.82 -16.51
CA LEU A 156 -6.69 -11.29 -15.13
C LEU A 156 -6.01 -12.66 -15.11
N ALA A 157 -4.99 -12.77 -14.27
CA ALA A 157 -4.39 -14.04 -13.86
C ALA A 157 -4.72 -14.31 -12.40
N PHE A 158 -5.07 -15.55 -12.05
CA PHE A 158 -5.45 -15.86 -10.68
C PHE A 158 -4.31 -16.55 -9.92
N CYS A 159 -4.13 -16.14 -8.66
CA CYS A 159 -3.06 -16.62 -7.82
C CYS A 159 -3.29 -18.09 -7.41
N TRP A 160 -2.38 -18.99 -7.78
CA TRP A 160 -2.41 -20.40 -7.43
C TRP A 160 -2.33 -20.65 -5.91
N ALA A 161 -1.66 -19.79 -5.15
CA ALA A 161 -1.60 -19.92 -3.70
C ALA A 161 -3.00 -19.77 -3.06
N HIS A 162 -3.83 -18.85 -3.59
CA HIS A 162 -5.21 -18.67 -3.16
C HIS A 162 -6.10 -19.86 -3.58
N ALA A 163 -5.95 -20.37 -4.79
CA ALA A 163 -6.65 -21.57 -5.25
C ALA A 163 -6.27 -22.79 -4.39
N ARG A 164 -4.97 -23.01 -4.13
CA ARG A 164 -4.50 -24.09 -3.25
C ARG A 164 -5.08 -23.99 -1.84
N ARG A 165 -5.17 -22.79 -1.27
CA ARG A 165 -5.77 -22.58 0.07
C ARG A 165 -7.20 -23.08 0.12
N LYS A 166 -8.00 -22.82 -0.92
CA LYS A 166 -9.38 -23.31 -1.01
C LYS A 166 -9.48 -24.82 -1.07
N LEU A 167 -8.59 -25.47 -1.81
CA LEU A 167 -8.52 -26.92 -1.86
C LEU A 167 -8.11 -27.51 -0.50
N LYS A 168 -7.14 -26.87 0.18
CA LYS A 168 -6.72 -27.30 1.52
C LYS A 168 -7.84 -27.16 2.55
N GLU A 169 -8.61 -26.07 2.54
CA GLU A 169 -9.77 -25.87 3.43
C GLU A 169 -10.83 -27.00 3.28
N ILE A 170 -10.95 -27.58 2.08
CA ILE A 170 -11.85 -28.71 1.82
C ILE A 170 -11.24 -30.02 2.37
N TYR A 171 -9.94 -30.21 2.19
CA TYR A 171 -9.24 -31.41 2.67
C TYR A 171 -9.17 -31.48 4.21
N ASP A 172 -9.04 -30.33 4.90
CA ASP A 172 -8.92 -30.24 6.36
C ASP A 172 -10.30 -30.33 7.08
N ARG A 173 -11.44 -30.46 6.35
CA ARG A 173 -12.81 -30.67 6.88
C ARG A 173 -13.16 -32.14 6.99
#